data_8b2bbaa10da96b76faab0a885830d64f
#
_entry.id   8b2bbaa10da96b76faab0a885830d64f
#
_cell.length_a   1.000
_cell.length_b   1.000
_cell.length_c   1.000
_cell.angle_alpha   90.00
_cell.angle_beta   90.00
_cell.angle_gamma   90.00
#
_symmetry.space_group_name_H-M   'P 1'
#
loop_
_entity.id
_entity.type
_entity.pdbx_description
1 polymer ?
#
loop_
_entity_poly.entity_id
_entity_poly.type
_entity_poly.pdbx_seq_one_letter_code
_entity_poly.pdbx_strand_id
1 'polypeptide(L)'
;MHNMSPKKNPMPSQDPKVRAHNFDEVAIGYTEEAALDEAMRCLSCKNMPCVAGCPVNIHIPEFIAKIKERDFEGAYKIISETSSLPAVCGRVCPQETQCESKCARGIKGEPVGIGRLERFVADWHNAHSDAPPEPVKSNGHRVAVIGSGPSGLTCAGDLARKGYQVTVFEALHTAGGVLVYGIPEFRLPKAIVQQEVDNLKCLGVDVETNIVIGKTLTIDELFDMGYEAVFIGTGAGLPNFMGIPGESLKGVYSANEFLTRSNLMKAYLDDPVTPIMKGGRVAVVGGGNVAMDAARTALRLGAEKVYIVYRRSLEELPARREEVEHAMEEGVDFRLLNNPIEILGYSNPDDRRDPRNGFVAGMKCIKMELGEPDEKGRCRPIPIEGSEFVLEVDTVVIAIGTSPNPLIKNTTAGLNVNQRGGIIVEDATGKTSRDAVFAGGDAVTGAATVISAMGAGKHAAKAIDEYLSGK
;
A
#
# COMPACT_ATOMS: atom_id res chain seq x y z
N MET A 1 -5.79 35.16 9.74
CA MET A 1 -7.21 35.18 9.28
C MET A 1 -7.48 33.83 8.61
N HIS A 2 -8.65 33.19 8.81
CA HIS A 2 -8.93 31.90 8.15
C HIS A 2 -9.21 32.10 6.66
N ASN A 3 -8.64 31.20 5.82
CA ASN A 3 -9.03 31.10 4.42
C ASN A 3 -10.36 30.32 4.32
N MET A 4 -11.42 31.00 3.88
CA MET A 4 -12.77 30.44 3.79
C MET A 4 -13.11 29.88 2.40
N SER A 5 -12.13 29.75 1.48
CA SER A 5 -12.33 29.12 0.17
C SER A 5 -13.07 27.78 0.30
N PRO A 6 -14.11 27.49 -0.47
CA PRO A 6 -14.81 26.21 -0.43
C PRO A 6 -13.99 25.08 -1.04
N LYS A 7 -12.98 25.39 -1.86
CA LYS A 7 -12.09 24.41 -2.49
C LYS A 7 -10.73 24.39 -1.79
N LYS A 8 -10.11 23.22 -1.69
CA LYS A 8 -8.73 23.07 -1.25
C LYS A 8 -7.76 23.47 -2.36
N ASN A 9 -6.55 23.84 -2.00
CA ASN A 9 -5.51 24.11 -2.99
C ASN A 9 -5.27 22.87 -3.86
N PRO A 10 -5.20 23.01 -5.20
CA PRO A 10 -4.89 21.87 -6.07
C PRO A 10 -3.50 21.32 -5.77
N MET A 11 -3.33 20.00 -5.88
CA MET A 11 -2.01 19.40 -5.87
C MET A 11 -1.37 19.63 -7.23
N PRO A 12 -0.22 20.33 -7.30
CA PRO A 12 0.53 20.41 -8.54
C PRO A 12 0.94 19.03 -9.03
N SER A 13 0.74 18.74 -10.31
CA SER A 13 1.07 17.44 -10.91
C SER A 13 1.62 17.60 -12.31
N GLN A 14 2.36 16.60 -12.79
CA GLN A 14 2.83 16.55 -14.16
C GLN A 14 1.64 16.50 -15.15
N ASP A 15 1.84 17.06 -16.35
CA ASP A 15 0.85 16.96 -17.44
C ASP A 15 0.52 15.48 -17.74
N PRO A 16 -0.77 15.10 -17.87
CA PRO A 16 -1.16 13.71 -18.08
C PRO A 16 -0.49 13.00 -19.25
N LYS A 17 -0.26 13.69 -20.37
CA LYS A 17 0.37 13.14 -21.56
C LYS A 17 1.87 12.92 -21.36
N VAL A 18 2.50 13.72 -20.50
CA VAL A 18 3.92 13.58 -20.14
C VAL A 18 4.10 12.46 -19.13
N ARG A 19 3.32 12.50 -18.04
CA ARG A 19 3.47 11.53 -16.95
C ARG A 19 3.10 10.10 -17.32
N ALA A 20 2.26 9.90 -18.35
CA ALA A 20 1.91 8.57 -18.85
C ALA A 20 3.10 7.81 -19.46
N HIS A 21 4.23 8.48 -19.71
CA HIS A 21 5.41 7.92 -20.39
C HIS A 21 6.70 7.99 -19.55
N ASN A 22 6.63 8.36 -18.28
CA ASN A 22 7.78 8.36 -17.38
C ASN A 22 7.43 7.76 -16.01
N PHE A 23 8.45 7.46 -15.20
CA PHE A 23 8.29 6.93 -13.85
C PHE A 23 8.57 7.97 -12.76
N ASP A 24 8.72 9.24 -13.10
CA ASP A 24 8.90 10.32 -12.14
C ASP A 24 7.63 10.53 -11.31
N GLU A 25 7.78 11.03 -10.08
CA GLU A 25 6.64 11.25 -9.18
C GLU A 25 5.59 12.17 -9.83
N VAL A 26 4.35 11.73 -9.89
CA VAL A 26 3.24 12.43 -10.56
C VAL A 26 2.88 13.72 -9.85
N ALA A 27 2.64 13.66 -8.53
CA ALA A 27 2.33 14.80 -7.71
C ALA A 27 3.62 15.53 -7.31
N ILE A 28 3.71 16.84 -7.57
CA ILE A 28 4.93 17.63 -7.37
C ILE A 28 5.08 18.09 -5.91
N GLY A 29 3.96 18.19 -5.18
CA GLY A 29 3.94 18.70 -3.80
C GLY A 29 3.56 20.19 -3.73
N TYR A 30 3.26 20.66 -2.54
CA TYR A 30 2.97 22.07 -2.27
C TYR A 30 4.26 22.89 -2.15
N THR A 31 4.21 24.15 -2.61
CA THR A 31 5.14 25.20 -2.19
C THR A 31 4.80 25.65 -0.77
N GLU A 32 5.70 26.41 -0.12
CA GLU A 32 5.43 26.99 1.20
C GLU A 32 4.16 27.85 1.18
N GLU A 33 3.98 28.68 0.15
CA GLU A 33 2.82 29.57 0.02
C GLU A 33 1.51 28.76 -0.10
N ALA A 34 1.52 27.69 -0.91
CA ALA A 34 0.36 26.83 -1.07
C ALA A 34 0.03 26.08 0.22
N ALA A 35 1.06 25.61 0.94
CA ALA A 35 0.89 24.93 2.23
C ALA A 35 0.35 25.89 3.31
N LEU A 36 0.85 27.12 3.37
CA LEU A 36 0.35 28.14 4.30
C LEU A 36 -1.10 28.50 4.00
N ASP A 37 -1.45 28.73 2.73
CA ASP A 37 -2.82 29.06 2.34
C ASP A 37 -3.79 27.92 2.64
N GLU A 38 -3.40 26.67 2.36
CA GLU A 38 -4.19 25.48 2.70
C GLU A 38 -4.31 25.29 4.23
N ALA A 39 -3.24 25.50 4.97
CA ALA A 39 -3.26 25.45 6.44
C ALA A 39 -4.26 26.46 7.04
N MET A 40 -4.36 27.68 6.45
CA MET A 40 -5.32 28.70 6.88
C MET A 40 -6.79 28.29 6.70
N ARG A 41 -7.09 27.26 5.90
CA ARG A 41 -8.44 26.69 5.79
C ARG A 41 -8.85 25.88 7.02
N CYS A 42 -7.90 25.42 7.83
CA CYS A 42 -8.18 24.64 9.05
C CYS A 42 -8.82 25.54 10.13
N LEU A 43 -9.99 25.11 10.64
CA LEU A 43 -10.76 25.82 11.65
C LEU A 43 -10.28 25.56 13.09
N SER A 44 -9.28 24.71 13.29
CA SER A 44 -8.77 24.30 14.61
C SER A 44 -9.91 23.84 15.55
N CYS A 45 -10.74 22.90 15.06
CA CYS A 45 -11.94 22.42 15.75
C CYS A 45 -11.61 21.87 17.14
N LYS A 46 -12.36 22.28 18.17
CA LYS A 46 -12.15 21.88 19.58
C LYS A 46 -12.28 20.35 19.77
N ASN A 47 -13.19 19.68 19.05
CA ASN A 47 -13.43 18.24 19.12
C ASN A 47 -12.58 17.41 18.14
N MET A 48 -11.73 18.05 17.34
CA MET A 48 -10.73 17.43 16.45
C MET A 48 -11.19 16.14 15.71
N PRO A 49 -12.32 16.17 14.95
CA PRO A 49 -12.87 14.93 14.37
C PRO A 49 -11.93 14.26 13.36
N CYS A 50 -11.04 15.02 12.73
CA CYS A 50 -10.02 14.49 11.82
C CYS A 50 -9.00 13.58 12.52
N VAL A 51 -8.67 13.81 13.79
CA VAL A 51 -7.77 12.95 14.58
C VAL A 51 -8.39 11.56 14.74
N ALA A 52 -9.67 11.49 15.12
CA ALA A 52 -10.38 10.22 15.24
C ALA A 52 -10.55 9.49 13.89
N GLY A 53 -10.40 10.18 12.76
CA GLY A 53 -10.39 9.60 11.43
C GLY A 53 -9.02 9.04 11.00
N CYS A 54 -7.96 9.28 11.77
CA CYS A 54 -6.61 8.79 11.47
C CYS A 54 -6.32 7.50 12.28
N PRO A 55 -5.98 6.38 11.62
CA PRO A 55 -5.70 5.10 12.30
C PRO A 55 -4.53 5.15 13.29
N VAL A 56 -3.64 6.13 13.19
CA VAL A 56 -2.52 6.35 14.14
C VAL A 56 -2.70 7.61 14.99
N ASN A 57 -3.87 8.25 14.90
CA ASN A 57 -4.25 9.41 15.73
C ASN A 57 -3.26 10.61 15.67
N ILE A 58 -2.78 10.97 14.47
CA ILE A 58 -1.95 12.17 14.31
C ILE A 58 -2.70 13.40 14.85
N HIS A 59 -2.02 14.24 15.62
CA HIS A 59 -2.55 15.49 16.19
C HIS A 59 -2.71 16.57 15.09
N ILE A 60 -3.64 16.31 14.15
CA ILE A 60 -3.79 17.07 12.90
C ILE A 60 -3.96 18.57 13.09
N PRO A 61 -4.87 19.10 13.96
CA PRO A 61 -4.98 20.55 14.15
C PRO A 61 -3.72 21.20 14.70
N GLU A 62 -2.93 20.47 15.48
CA GLU A 62 -1.72 20.96 16.11
C GLU A 62 -0.58 21.11 15.10
N PHE A 63 -0.31 20.09 14.27
CA PHE A 63 0.71 20.24 13.24
C PHE A 63 0.32 21.30 12.19
N ILE A 64 -0.99 21.42 11.85
CA ILE A 64 -1.46 22.48 10.95
C ILE A 64 -1.27 23.86 11.58
N ALA A 65 -1.45 24.00 12.91
CA ALA A 65 -1.19 25.25 13.59
C ALA A 65 0.29 25.66 13.47
N LYS A 66 1.21 24.69 13.59
CA LYS A 66 2.65 24.92 13.38
C LYS A 66 2.99 25.35 11.95
N ILE A 67 2.31 24.80 10.94
CA ILE A 67 2.48 25.28 9.57
C ILE A 67 2.08 26.76 9.46
N LYS A 68 0.94 27.17 10.07
CA LYS A 68 0.51 28.58 10.07
C LYS A 68 1.54 29.53 10.70
N GLU A 69 2.31 29.03 11.68
CA GLU A 69 3.40 29.75 12.35
C GLU A 69 4.72 29.71 11.55
N ARG A 70 4.79 29.02 10.42
CA ARG A 70 6.00 28.70 9.65
C ARG A 70 7.02 27.87 10.44
N ASP A 71 6.58 27.17 11.50
CA ASP A 71 7.37 26.24 12.28
C ASP A 71 7.21 24.82 11.69
N PHE A 72 7.83 24.58 10.54
CA PHE A 72 7.66 23.32 9.80
C PHE A 72 8.35 22.15 10.52
N GLU A 73 9.46 22.42 11.20
CA GLU A 73 10.13 21.41 12.03
C GLU A 73 9.28 21.04 13.26
N GLY A 74 8.64 22.01 13.89
CA GLY A 74 7.69 21.76 14.98
C GLY A 74 6.46 20.96 14.49
N ALA A 75 5.98 21.22 13.26
CA ALA A 75 4.93 20.44 12.65
C ALA A 75 5.35 18.98 12.41
N TYR A 76 6.57 18.75 11.90
CA TYR A 76 7.13 17.40 11.72
C TYR A 76 7.23 16.62 13.02
N LYS A 77 7.72 17.26 14.09
CA LYS A 77 7.81 16.63 15.42
C LYS A 77 6.46 16.14 15.92
N ILE A 78 5.40 16.94 15.77
CA ILE A 78 4.04 16.57 16.16
C ILE A 78 3.55 15.35 15.34
N ILE A 79 3.78 15.33 14.02
CA ILE A 79 3.42 14.18 13.18
C ILE A 79 4.17 12.93 13.63
N SER A 80 5.48 13.06 13.88
CA SER A 80 6.38 11.94 14.19
C SER A 80 6.16 11.34 15.59
N GLU A 81 5.45 12.01 16.50
CA GLU A 81 5.03 11.43 17.78
C GLU A 81 4.16 10.18 17.59
N THR A 82 3.36 10.14 16.53
CA THR A 82 2.42 9.04 16.30
C THR A 82 2.59 8.33 14.95
N SER A 83 3.23 8.96 13.95
CA SER A 83 3.49 8.37 12.63
C SER A 83 4.98 8.08 12.44
N SER A 84 5.32 6.84 12.15
CA SER A 84 6.71 6.43 11.86
C SER A 84 7.09 6.58 10.38
N LEU A 85 6.13 6.87 9.49
CA LEU A 85 6.33 6.95 8.03
C LEU A 85 5.58 8.16 7.42
N PRO A 86 5.83 9.40 7.89
CA PRO A 86 5.05 10.56 7.49
C PRO A 86 5.15 10.88 5.99
N ALA A 87 6.34 10.77 5.39
CA ALA A 87 6.54 11.04 3.97
C ALA A 87 5.80 10.03 3.06
N VAL A 88 5.64 8.78 3.53
CA VAL A 88 4.84 7.75 2.87
C VAL A 88 3.35 8.05 3.03
N CYS A 89 2.89 8.30 4.27
CA CYS A 89 1.46 8.52 4.57
C CYS A 89 0.89 9.73 3.81
N GLY A 90 1.62 10.82 3.74
CA GLY A 90 1.21 12.02 2.97
C GLY A 90 0.98 11.74 1.47
N ARG A 91 1.60 10.69 0.91
CA ARG A 91 1.47 10.29 -0.50
C ARG A 91 0.40 9.23 -0.75
N VAL A 92 0.29 8.21 0.12
CA VAL A 92 -0.46 6.99 -0.20
C VAL A 92 -1.71 6.74 0.64
N CYS A 93 -1.93 7.47 1.74
CA CYS A 93 -3.15 7.33 2.54
C CYS A 93 -4.40 7.69 1.72
N PRO A 94 -5.49 6.94 1.83
CA PRO A 94 -6.79 7.32 1.27
C PRO A 94 -7.48 8.35 2.19
N GLN A 95 -6.93 9.56 2.25
CA GLN A 95 -7.37 10.61 3.17
C GLN A 95 -8.86 10.95 3.00
N GLU A 96 -9.38 10.85 1.78
CA GLU A 96 -10.78 11.08 1.42
C GLU A 96 -11.78 10.16 2.16
N THR A 97 -11.33 8.99 2.63
CA THR A 97 -12.13 8.05 3.41
C THR A 97 -11.75 7.99 4.89
N GLN A 98 -10.70 8.71 5.27
CA GLN A 98 -10.12 8.70 6.63
C GLN A 98 -10.20 10.10 7.27
N CYS A 99 -9.07 10.76 7.52
CA CYS A 99 -9.01 12.04 8.22
C CYS A 99 -9.78 13.15 7.51
N GLU A 100 -9.67 13.27 6.20
CA GLU A 100 -10.36 14.30 5.41
C GLU A 100 -11.88 14.08 5.39
N SER A 101 -12.36 12.83 5.40
CA SER A 101 -13.80 12.52 5.48
C SER A 101 -14.47 13.04 6.75
N LYS A 102 -13.69 13.24 7.81
CA LYS A 102 -14.17 13.76 9.09
C LYS A 102 -13.97 15.27 9.25
N CYS A 103 -13.34 15.92 8.28
CA CYS A 103 -13.07 17.35 8.35
C CYS A 103 -14.34 18.19 8.28
N ALA A 104 -14.56 19.07 9.25
CA ALA A 104 -15.74 19.95 9.28
C ALA A 104 -15.87 20.86 8.05
N ARG A 105 -14.78 21.19 7.38
CA ARG A 105 -14.79 21.94 6.11
C ARG A 105 -15.51 21.19 4.99
N GLY A 106 -15.46 19.84 5.02
CA GLY A 106 -16.15 18.99 4.06
C GLY A 106 -17.68 19.08 4.08
N ILE A 107 -18.28 19.68 5.12
CA ILE A 107 -19.75 19.86 5.21
C ILE A 107 -20.27 20.89 4.20
N LYS A 108 -19.49 21.95 3.93
CA LYS A 108 -19.89 23.08 3.04
C LYS A 108 -18.91 23.33 1.89
N GLY A 109 -18.10 22.35 1.56
CA GLY A 109 -17.08 22.46 0.51
C GLY A 109 -16.16 21.26 0.54
N GLU A 110 -14.91 21.45 0.14
CA GLU A 110 -13.89 20.41 0.24
C GLU A 110 -13.22 20.43 1.62
N PRO A 111 -12.85 19.26 2.17
CA PRO A 111 -12.07 19.18 3.40
C PRO A 111 -10.72 19.89 3.24
N VAL A 112 -10.04 20.17 4.33
CA VAL A 112 -8.64 20.59 4.31
C VAL A 112 -7.80 19.47 3.70
N GLY A 113 -6.85 19.81 2.84
CA GLY A 113 -5.90 18.88 2.22
C GLY A 113 -4.87 18.36 3.24
N ILE A 114 -5.33 17.56 4.22
CA ILE A 114 -4.54 17.12 5.36
C ILE A 114 -3.32 16.31 4.91
N GLY A 115 -3.53 15.32 4.03
CA GLY A 115 -2.41 14.53 3.52
C GLY A 115 -1.43 15.33 2.69
N ARG A 116 -1.90 16.35 1.97
CA ARG A 116 -1.03 17.26 1.20
C ARG A 116 -0.14 18.11 2.11
N LEU A 117 -0.68 18.54 3.26
CA LEU A 117 0.07 19.26 4.29
C LEU A 117 1.04 18.34 5.05
N GLU A 118 0.64 17.11 5.37
CA GLU A 118 1.51 16.09 5.97
C GLU A 118 2.70 15.80 5.05
N ARG A 119 2.45 15.59 3.75
CA ARG A 119 3.49 15.42 2.74
C ARG A 119 4.44 16.61 2.69
N PHE A 120 3.90 17.84 2.61
CA PHE A 120 4.71 19.05 2.58
C PHE A 120 5.67 19.14 3.77
N VAL A 121 5.17 18.89 4.98
CA VAL A 121 5.97 18.92 6.21
C VAL A 121 7.07 17.86 6.20
N ALA A 122 6.74 16.64 5.78
CA ALA A 122 7.71 15.55 5.71
C ALA A 122 8.79 15.80 4.64
N ASP A 123 8.41 16.29 3.46
CA ASP A 123 9.35 16.64 2.40
C ASP A 123 10.25 17.82 2.79
N TRP A 124 9.67 18.80 3.48
CA TRP A 124 10.45 19.95 4.01
C TRP A 124 11.49 19.49 5.03
N HIS A 125 11.08 18.65 6.01
CA HIS A 125 12.00 18.09 7.00
C HIS A 125 13.14 17.32 6.34
N ASN A 126 12.82 16.41 5.40
CA ASN A 126 13.83 15.60 4.70
C ASN A 126 14.82 16.45 3.88
N ALA A 127 14.39 17.64 3.43
CA ALA A 127 15.26 18.55 2.67
C ALA A 127 16.13 19.47 3.56
N HIS A 128 15.78 19.68 4.83
CA HIS A 128 16.41 20.67 5.71
C HIS A 128 17.03 20.08 6.98
N SER A 129 16.76 18.83 7.31
CA SER A 129 17.31 18.16 8.50
C SER A 129 18.48 17.27 8.12
N ASP A 130 19.68 17.63 8.55
CA ASP A 130 20.89 16.82 8.38
C ASP A 130 21.19 15.96 9.64
N ALA A 131 20.45 16.16 10.73
CA ALA A 131 20.72 15.47 11.98
C ALA A 131 19.94 14.15 12.05
N PRO A 132 20.62 13.00 12.14
CA PRO A 132 19.95 11.72 12.39
C PRO A 132 19.28 11.75 13.77
N PRO A 133 18.20 10.98 13.98
CA PRO A 133 17.58 10.85 15.29
C PRO A 133 18.60 10.34 16.32
N GLU A 134 18.55 10.89 17.53
CA GLU A 134 19.46 10.47 18.60
C GLU A 134 19.17 9.03 19.06
N PRO A 135 20.22 8.21 19.25
CA PRO A 135 20.07 6.85 19.74
C PRO A 135 19.46 6.84 21.15
N VAL A 136 18.49 5.98 21.39
CA VAL A 136 17.87 5.80 22.70
C VAL A 136 18.67 4.78 23.51
N LYS A 137 18.82 5.03 24.84
CA LYS A 137 19.51 4.09 25.72
C LYS A 137 18.77 2.75 25.75
N SER A 138 19.50 1.66 25.53
CA SER A 138 18.92 0.31 25.56
C SER A 138 18.32 -0.03 26.93
N ASN A 139 17.15 -0.64 26.93
CA ASN A 139 16.47 -1.22 28.09
C ASN A 139 16.88 -2.70 28.35
N GLY A 140 17.71 -3.29 27.47
CA GLY A 140 18.23 -4.64 27.60
C GLY A 140 17.38 -5.74 26.96
N HIS A 141 16.13 -5.45 26.56
CA HIS A 141 15.22 -6.42 25.94
C HIS A 141 15.38 -6.47 24.42
N ARG A 142 15.22 -7.68 23.85
CA ARG A 142 15.36 -7.94 22.42
C ARG A 142 14.04 -8.38 21.79
N VAL A 143 13.66 -7.76 20.68
CA VAL A 143 12.43 -8.07 19.95
C VAL A 143 12.74 -8.36 18.48
N ALA A 144 12.18 -9.47 17.96
CA ALA A 144 12.24 -9.79 16.53
C ALA A 144 10.96 -9.29 15.82
N VAL A 145 11.14 -8.65 14.68
CA VAL A 145 10.05 -8.22 13.81
C VAL A 145 10.17 -8.95 12.48
N ILE A 146 9.14 -9.67 12.06
CA ILE A 146 9.12 -10.45 10.82
C ILE A 146 8.36 -9.69 9.75
N GLY A 147 9.11 -9.20 8.75
CA GLY A 147 8.61 -8.37 7.66
C GLY A 147 8.82 -6.88 7.88
N SER A 148 9.36 -6.23 6.86
CA SER A 148 9.66 -4.79 6.84
C SER A 148 8.58 -3.95 6.15
N GLY A 149 7.35 -4.46 6.04
CA GLY A 149 6.21 -3.68 5.58
C GLY A 149 5.79 -2.60 6.59
N PRO A 150 4.76 -1.79 6.29
CA PRO A 150 4.35 -0.67 7.14
C PRO A 150 4.08 -1.05 8.60
N SER A 151 3.47 -2.21 8.86
CA SER A 151 3.22 -2.69 10.23
C SER A 151 4.50 -3.02 10.97
N GLY A 152 5.43 -3.72 10.31
CA GLY A 152 6.72 -4.11 10.90
C GLY A 152 7.62 -2.90 11.16
N LEU A 153 7.77 -2.00 10.20
CA LEU A 153 8.56 -0.78 10.38
C LEU A 153 8.00 0.12 11.50
N THR A 154 6.66 0.23 11.61
CA THR A 154 6.05 1.00 12.70
C THR A 154 6.26 0.33 14.05
N CYS A 155 6.05 -0.99 14.15
CA CYS A 155 6.31 -1.72 15.37
C CYS A 155 7.77 -1.60 15.81
N ALA A 156 8.71 -1.76 14.88
CA ALA A 156 10.14 -1.63 15.14
C ALA A 156 10.52 -0.22 15.61
N GLY A 157 10.01 0.81 14.92
CA GLY A 157 10.30 2.20 15.28
C GLY A 157 9.76 2.60 16.66
N ASP A 158 8.51 2.20 16.98
CA ASP A 158 7.90 2.50 18.27
C ASP A 158 8.63 1.78 19.43
N LEU A 159 9.08 0.55 19.23
CA LEU A 159 9.88 -0.19 20.21
C LEU A 159 11.29 0.39 20.35
N ALA A 160 11.96 0.74 19.25
CA ALA A 160 13.29 1.34 19.30
C ALA A 160 13.30 2.66 20.08
N ARG A 161 12.26 3.52 19.89
CA ARG A 161 12.11 4.75 20.69
C ARG A 161 11.95 4.51 22.19
N LYS A 162 11.61 3.29 22.61
CA LYS A 162 11.52 2.85 24.01
C LYS A 162 12.78 2.13 24.51
N GLY A 163 13.81 2.05 23.68
CA GLY A 163 15.10 1.46 24.03
C GLY A 163 15.21 -0.05 23.80
N TYR A 164 14.23 -0.70 23.15
CA TYR A 164 14.33 -2.10 22.77
C TYR A 164 15.37 -2.29 21.67
N GLN A 165 16.11 -3.42 21.75
CA GLN A 165 16.97 -3.88 20.67
C GLN A 165 16.10 -4.63 19.66
N VAL A 166 15.82 -4.00 18.54
CA VAL A 166 14.90 -4.54 17.53
C VAL A 166 15.68 -5.01 16.30
N THR A 167 15.42 -6.24 15.87
CA THR A 167 15.88 -6.75 14.58
C THR A 167 14.68 -7.03 13.69
N VAL A 168 14.65 -6.41 12.50
CA VAL A 168 13.66 -6.66 11.45
C VAL A 168 14.22 -7.68 10.47
N PHE A 169 13.55 -8.81 10.31
CA PHE A 169 13.88 -9.83 9.32
C PHE A 169 13.00 -9.69 8.08
N GLU A 170 13.63 -9.40 6.96
CA GLU A 170 12.95 -9.20 5.66
C GLU A 170 13.32 -10.32 4.68
N ALA A 171 12.30 -10.91 4.06
CA ALA A 171 12.48 -11.98 3.09
C ALA A 171 13.11 -11.51 1.76
N LEU A 172 12.81 -10.28 1.35
CA LEU A 172 13.31 -9.67 0.11
C LEU A 172 14.69 -9.03 0.34
N HIS A 173 15.34 -8.66 -0.77
CA HIS A 173 16.67 -8.02 -0.74
C HIS A 173 16.61 -6.52 -0.41
N THR A 174 15.43 -5.94 -0.31
CA THR A 174 15.20 -4.53 0.02
C THR A 174 14.06 -4.42 1.03
N ALA A 175 14.28 -3.62 2.08
CA ALA A 175 13.25 -3.35 3.09
C ALA A 175 12.17 -2.40 2.59
N GLY A 176 10.97 -2.49 3.16
CA GLY A 176 9.83 -1.65 2.86
C GLY A 176 8.56 -2.43 2.48
N GLY A 177 8.68 -3.73 2.18
CA GLY A 177 7.54 -4.56 1.80
C GLY A 177 6.76 -3.98 0.62
N VAL A 178 5.43 -3.89 0.74
CA VAL A 178 4.54 -3.38 -0.31
C VAL A 178 4.86 -1.94 -0.76
N LEU A 179 5.50 -1.14 0.08
CA LEU A 179 5.95 0.22 -0.28
C LEU A 179 7.00 0.20 -1.39
N VAL A 180 7.76 -0.89 -1.49
CA VAL A 180 8.84 -1.05 -2.48
C VAL A 180 8.41 -1.93 -3.64
N TYR A 181 7.82 -3.12 -3.39
CA TYR A 181 7.46 -4.03 -4.46
C TYR A 181 6.11 -3.71 -5.12
N GLY A 182 5.14 -3.16 -4.36
CA GLY A 182 3.75 -3.01 -4.79
C GLY A 182 3.42 -1.62 -5.31
N ILE A 183 3.76 -0.56 -4.60
CA ILE A 183 3.42 0.82 -4.98
C ILE A 183 4.43 1.32 -6.02
N PRO A 184 3.97 1.85 -7.19
CA PRO A 184 4.86 2.31 -8.25
C PRO A 184 5.73 3.51 -7.87
N GLU A 185 6.90 3.62 -8.55
CA GLU A 185 7.84 4.74 -8.40
C GLU A 185 7.17 6.11 -8.58
N PHE A 186 6.29 6.23 -9.57
CA PHE A 186 5.58 7.47 -9.90
C PHE A 186 4.52 7.90 -8.86
N ARG A 187 4.20 7.04 -7.88
CA ARG A 187 3.34 7.36 -6.72
C ARG A 187 4.12 7.50 -5.42
N LEU A 188 5.11 6.65 -5.23
CA LEU A 188 5.95 6.60 -4.05
C LEU A 188 7.40 6.30 -4.47
N PRO A 189 8.22 7.32 -4.67
CA PRO A 189 9.64 7.15 -4.98
C PRO A 189 10.35 6.28 -3.93
N LYS A 190 11.15 5.31 -4.40
CA LYS A 190 11.79 4.33 -3.50
C LYS A 190 12.86 4.97 -2.62
N ALA A 191 13.42 6.10 -3.07
CA ALA A 191 14.34 6.89 -2.25
C ALA A 191 13.67 7.38 -0.94
N ILE A 192 12.39 7.74 -0.99
CA ILE A 192 11.63 8.15 0.20
C ILE A 192 11.46 6.99 1.17
N VAL A 193 11.11 5.81 0.68
CA VAL A 193 10.99 4.61 1.52
C VAL A 193 12.33 4.23 2.14
N GLN A 194 13.42 4.32 1.36
CA GLN A 194 14.77 4.07 1.86
C GLN A 194 15.17 5.06 2.96
N GLN A 195 14.85 6.34 2.79
CA GLN A 195 15.09 7.37 3.82
C GLN A 195 14.38 7.04 5.14
N GLU A 196 13.11 6.61 5.09
CA GLU A 196 12.36 6.20 6.28
C GLU A 196 12.98 4.97 6.95
N VAL A 197 13.44 4.00 6.18
CA VAL A 197 14.15 2.81 6.71
C VAL A 197 15.49 3.22 7.34
N ASP A 198 16.23 4.13 6.73
CA ASP A 198 17.52 4.59 7.25
C ASP A 198 17.34 5.43 8.52
N ASN A 199 16.28 6.22 8.64
CA ASN A 199 15.91 6.90 9.87
C ASN A 199 15.65 5.90 11.01
N LEU A 200 15.01 4.76 10.74
CA LEU A 200 14.81 3.71 11.74
C LEU A 200 16.12 3.03 12.13
N LYS A 201 17.05 2.80 11.20
CA LYS A 201 18.39 2.29 11.50
C LYS A 201 19.18 3.25 12.40
N CYS A 202 19.05 4.56 12.18
CA CYS A 202 19.66 5.56 13.05
C CYS A 202 19.11 5.51 14.48
N LEU A 203 17.86 5.07 14.69
CA LEU A 203 17.28 4.81 16.01
C LEU A 203 17.80 3.51 16.67
N GLY A 204 18.63 2.72 15.98
CA GLY A 204 19.19 1.47 16.48
C GLY A 204 18.39 0.21 16.06
N VAL A 205 17.54 0.30 15.03
CA VAL A 205 16.88 -0.87 14.46
C VAL A 205 17.84 -1.58 13.50
N ASP A 206 18.10 -2.86 13.73
CA ASP A 206 18.81 -3.71 12.80
C ASP A 206 17.85 -4.25 11.72
N VAL A 207 18.27 -4.23 10.45
CA VAL A 207 17.46 -4.73 9.33
C VAL A 207 18.25 -5.80 8.57
N GLU A 208 17.80 -7.04 8.68
CA GLU A 208 18.39 -8.21 8.05
C GLU A 208 17.54 -8.63 6.85
N THR A 209 18.06 -8.41 5.65
CA THR A 209 17.40 -8.78 4.39
C THR A 209 17.78 -10.19 3.93
N ASN A 210 17.00 -10.75 2.99
CA ASN A 210 17.17 -12.12 2.45
C ASN A 210 17.02 -13.22 3.53
N ILE A 211 16.30 -12.94 4.60
CA ILE A 211 16.01 -13.90 5.68
C ILE A 211 14.53 -14.27 5.65
N VAL A 212 14.23 -15.47 5.21
CA VAL A 212 12.85 -15.99 5.11
C VAL A 212 12.52 -16.77 6.39
N ILE A 213 11.78 -16.13 7.29
CA ILE A 213 11.30 -16.81 8.51
C ILE A 213 10.31 -17.91 8.12
N GLY A 214 10.52 -19.11 8.68
CA GLY A 214 9.87 -20.35 8.28
C GLY A 214 10.64 -21.15 7.24
N LYS A 215 11.81 -20.65 6.76
CA LYS A 215 12.75 -21.36 5.88
C LYS A 215 14.19 -21.25 6.36
N THR A 216 14.71 -20.02 6.48
CA THR A 216 16.08 -19.75 6.95
C THR A 216 16.16 -19.93 8.46
N LEU A 217 15.20 -19.37 9.19
CA LEU A 217 15.02 -19.46 10.63
C LEU A 217 13.53 -19.69 10.93
N THR A 218 13.25 -20.38 12.02
CA THR A 218 11.90 -20.54 12.58
C THR A 218 11.67 -19.52 13.69
N ILE A 219 10.42 -19.34 14.11
CA ILE A 219 10.08 -18.50 15.28
C ILE A 219 10.70 -19.09 16.56
N ASP A 220 10.76 -20.42 16.69
CA ASP A 220 11.39 -21.09 17.85
C ASP A 220 12.89 -20.78 17.92
N GLU A 221 13.58 -20.85 16.79
CA GLU A 221 15.01 -20.49 16.73
C GLU A 221 15.25 -19.02 17.06
N LEU A 222 14.31 -18.10 16.74
CA LEU A 222 14.45 -16.71 17.19
C LEU A 222 14.41 -16.60 18.72
N PHE A 223 13.54 -17.35 19.40
CA PHE A 223 13.55 -17.41 20.87
C PHE A 223 14.85 -18.02 21.40
N ASP A 224 15.37 -19.09 20.79
CA ASP A 224 16.66 -19.70 21.15
C ASP A 224 17.85 -18.73 20.95
N MET A 225 17.75 -17.79 20.01
CA MET A 225 18.70 -16.69 19.80
C MET A 225 18.57 -15.57 20.83
N GLY A 226 17.62 -15.67 21.77
CA GLY A 226 17.43 -14.71 22.87
C GLY A 226 16.50 -13.53 22.54
N TYR A 227 15.68 -13.62 21.51
CA TYR A 227 14.56 -12.68 21.37
C TYR A 227 13.46 -13.05 22.38
N GLU A 228 12.89 -12.05 23.04
CA GLU A 228 11.92 -12.25 24.13
C GLU A 228 10.47 -12.07 23.67
N ALA A 229 10.27 -11.42 22.53
CA ALA A 229 8.99 -11.31 21.84
C ALA A 229 9.19 -11.27 20.32
N VAL A 230 8.16 -11.68 19.59
CA VAL A 230 8.14 -11.71 18.12
C VAL A 230 6.91 -10.98 17.61
N PHE A 231 7.08 -10.09 16.64
CA PHE A 231 5.99 -9.48 15.89
C PHE A 231 5.95 -10.02 14.46
N ILE A 232 4.79 -10.51 14.01
CA ILE A 232 4.58 -11.02 12.65
C ILE A 232 3.85 -9.95 11.82
N GLY A 233 4.59 -9.31 10.91
CA GLY A 233 4.10 -8.29 9.96
C GLY A 233 4.34 -8.68 8.51
N THR A 234 4.19 -9.96 8.15
CA THR A 234 4.52 -10.53 6.83
C THR A 234 3.59 -10.10 5.70
N GLY A 235 2.52 -9.38 6.02
CA GLY A 235 1.56 -8.90 5.03
C GLY A 235 0.73 -10.00 4.36
N ALA A 236 0.15 -9.67 3.19
CA ALA A 236 -0.63 -10.56 2.35
C ALA A 236 -0.11 -10.45 0.90
N GLY A 237 0.84 -11.30 0.53
CA GLY A 237 1.53 -11.26 -0.77
C GLY A 237 1.13 -12.39 -1.73
N LEU A 238 0.30 -13.36 -1.31
CA LEU A 238 -0.13 -14.45 -2.17
C LEU A 238 -1.30 -14.01 -3.06
N PRO A 239 -1.13 -13.92 -4.39
CA PRO A 239 -2.18 -13.42 -5.27
C PRO A 239 -3.37 -14.38 -5.36
N ASN A 240 -4.57 -13.81 -5.48
CA ASN A 240 -5.77 -14.56 -5.81
C ASN A 240 -5.97 -14.59 -7.32
N PHE A 241 -6.49 -15.73 -7.82
CA PHE A 241 -6.86 -15.92 -9.21
C PHE A 241 -8.38 -16.11 -9.33
N MET A 242 -8.92 -15.93 -10.55
CA MET A 242 -10.37 -15.99 -10.82
C MET A 242 -10.89 -17.42 -10.86
N GLY A 243 -10.03 -18.40 -11.13
CA GLY A 243 -10.40 -19.80 -11.34
C GLY A 243 -11.07 -20.04 -12.68
N ILE A 244 -10.71 -19.27 -13.71
CA ILE A 244 -11.25 -19.39 -15.07
C ILE A 244 -10.24 -20.06 -16.01
N PRO A 245 -10.69 -20.67 -17.14
CA PRO A 245 -9.80 -21.23 -18.14
C PRO A 245 -8.82 -20.17 -18.69
N GLY A 246 -7.60 -20.59 -18.95
CA GLY A 246 -6.56 -19.77 -19.59
C GLY A 246 -5.68 -18.96 -18.64
N GLU A 247 -5.88 -18.99 -17.32
CA GLU A 247 -5.05 -18.24 -16.37
C GLU A 247 -3.57 -18.68 -16.32
N SER A 248 -3.22 -19.84 -16.89
CA SER A 248 -1.84 -20.32 -17.00
C SER A 248 -1.16 -19.98 -18.33
N LEU A 249 -1.80 -19.24 -19.21
CA LEU A 249 -1.23 -18.82 -20.50
C LEU A 249 -0.08 -17.82 -20.29
N LYS A 250 0.87 -17.83 -21.22
CA LYS A 250 1.92 -16.84 -21.29
C LYS A 250 1.34 -15.45 -21.56
N GLY A 251 1.73 -14.45 -20.78
CA GLY A 251 1.14 -13.12 -20.83
C GLY A 251 0.05 -12.88 -19.78
N VAL A 252 -0.26 -13.89 -18.96
CA VAL A 252 -1.09 -13.72 -17.76
C VAL A 252 -0.17 -13.52 -16.55
N TYR A 253 -0.39 -12.43 -15.83
CA TYR A 253 0.32 -12.08 -14.60
C TYR A 253 -0.65 -11.86 -13.45
N SER A 254 -0.25 -12.18 -12.24
CA SER A 254 -0.82 -11.50 -11.08
C SER A 254 -0.31 -10.06 -11.00
N ALA A 255 -1.10 -9.15 -10.46
CA ALA A 255 -0.64 -7.77 -10.25
C ALA A 255 0.59 -7.72 -9.34
N ASN A 256 0.67 -8.59 -8.33
CA ASN A 256 1.86 -8.69 -7.47
C ASN A 256 3.12 -9.01 -8.27
N GLU A 257 3.07 -10.00 -9.17
CA GLU A 257 4.22 -10.34 -10.02
C GLU A 257 4.58 -9.19 -10.95
N PHE A 258 3.57 -8.63 -11.64
CA PHE A 258 3.76 -7.54 -12.60
C PHE A 258 4.39 -6.31 -11.94
N LEU A 259 3.85 -5.90 -10.79
CA LEU A 259 4.36 -4.74 -10.04
C LEU A 259 5.70 -5.03 -9.35
N THR A 260 5.95 -6.24 -8.84
CA THR A 260 7.25 -6.60 -8.27
C THR A 260 8.35 -6.54 -9.33
N ARG A 261 8.11 -7.06 -10.54
CA ARG A 261 9.07 -6.96 -11.65
C ARG A 261 9.34 -5.50 -12.03
N SER A 262 8.33 -4.66 -12.07
CA SER A 262 8.48 -3.25 -12.41
C SER A 262 9.12 -2.45 -11.28
N ASN A 263 8.60 -2.52 -10.07
CA ASN A 263 8.99 -1.64 -8.96
C ASN A 263 10.26 -2.09 -8.25
N LEU A 264 10.28 -3.34 -7.72
CA LEU A 264 11.40 -3.88 -6.97
C LEU A 264 12.56 -4.24 -7.90
N MET A 265 12.26 -4.92 -9.01
CA MET A 265 13.26 -5.40 -9.96
C MET A 265 13.57 -4.38 -11.07
N LYS A 266 12.91 -3.23 -11.05
CA LYS A 266 13.14 -2.08 -11.94
C LYS A 266 13.11 -2.42 -13.44
N ALA A 267 12.12 -3.27 -13.83
CA ALA A 267 11.98 -3.72 -15.22
C ALA A 267 11.66 -2.59 -16.23
N TYR A 268 11.43 -1.38 -15.76
CA TYR A 268 11.23 -0.18 -16.58
C TYR A 268 12.52 0.51 -17.03
N LEU A 269 13.68 0.12 -16.47
CA LEU A 269 14.97 0.65 -16.90
C LEU A 269 15.37 0.11 -18.29
N ASP A 270 16.29 0.79 -18.96
CA ASP A 270 16.77 0.42 -20.30
C ASP A 270 17.49 -0.93 -20.33
N ASP A 271 18.21 -1.28 -19.27
CA ASP A 271 18.91 -2.57 -19.12
C ASP A 271 18.42 -3.29 -17.84
N PRO A 272 17.20 -3.86 -17.85
CA PRO A 272 16.63 -4.49 -16.67
C PRO A 272 17.21 -5.88 -16.48
N VAL A 273 17.58 -6.21 -15.23
CA VAL A 273 18.05 -7.55 -14.85
C VAL A 273 16.91 -8.59 -14.94
N THR A 274 15.67 -8.17 -14.63
CA THR A 274 14.49 -9.01 -14.70
C THR A 274 13.60 -8.58 -15.86
N PRO A 275 13.35 -9.47 -16.84
CA PRO A 275 12.49 -9.13 -17.97
C PRO A 275 11.01 -9.05 -17.57
N ILE A 276 10.27 -8.20 -18.24
CA ILE A 276 8.82 -8.15 -18.21
C ILE A 276 8.29 -8.16 -19.65
N MET A 277 7.21 -8.90 -19.90
CA MET A 277 6.57 -8.84 -21.20
C MET A 277 5.84 -7.50 -21.33
N LYS A 278 6.25 -6.71 -22.29
CA LYS A 278 5.58 -5.44 -22.64
C LYS A 278 4.44 -5.77 -23.60
N GLY A 279 3.21 -5.77 -23.09
CA GLY A 279 2.04 -6.00 -23.91
C GLY A 279 1.68 -4.78 -24.76
N GLY A 280 1.13 -5.01 -25.97
CA GLY A 280 0.52 -3.95 -26.77
C GLY A 280 -0.86 -3.57 -26.26
N ARG A 281 -1.70 -4.57 -25.97
CA ARG A 281 -3.06 -4.40 -25.43
C ARG A 281 -3.19 -5.15 -24.12
N VAL A 282 -3.27 -4.42 -23.03
CA VAL A 282 -3.25 -4.97 -21.66
C VAL A 282 -4.62 -4.84 -21.02
N ALA A 283 -5.17 -5.94 -20.49
CA ALA A 283 -6.32 -5.89 -19.61
C ALA A 283 -5.89 -6.09 -18.16
N VAL A 284 -6.28 -5.16 -17.31
CA VAL A 284 -6.10 -5.28 -15.85
C VAL A 284 -7.47 -5.58 -15.23
N VAL A 285 -7.57 -6.72 -14.57
CA VAL A 285 -8.83 -7.20 -13.97
C VAL A 285 -8.86 -6.83 -12.50
N GLY A 286 -9.73 -5.89 -12.16
CA GLY A 286 -9.91 -5.40 -10.80
C GLY A 286 -10.22 -3.92 -10.74
N GLY A 287 -10.58 -3.40 -9.56
CA GLY A 287 -11.01 -2.01 -9.38
C GLY A 287 -10.36 -1.32 -8.17
N GLY A 288 -9.39 -1.96 -7.51
CA GLY A 288 -8.67 -1.39 -6.36
C GLY A 288 -7.43 -0.58 -6.76
N ASN A 289 -6.75 0.01 -5.78
CA ASN A 289 -5.51 0.77 -6.00
C ASN A 289 -4.45 -0.03 -6.76
N VAL A 290 -4.32 -1.32 -6.47
CA VAL A 290 -3.38 -2.23 -7.15
C VAL A 290 -3.70 -2.35 -8.64
N ALA A 291 -5.01 -2.32 -9.02
CA ALA A 291 -5.41 -2.34 -10.42
C ALA A 291 -5.06 -1.02 -11.13
N MET A 292 -5.27 0.12 -10.46
CA MET A 292 -4.84 1.44 -10.99
C MET A 292 -3.32 1.49 -11.18
N ASP A 293 -2.58 1.01 -10.18
CA ASP A 293 -1.12 0.94 -10.22
C ASP A 293 -0.61 0.07 -11.38
N ALA A 294 -1.20 -1.12 -11.57
CA ALA A 294 -0.84 -2.02 -12.66
C ALA A 294 -1.18 -1.44 -14.04
N ALA A 295 -2.36 -0.82 -14.19
CA ALA A 295 -2.78 -0.21 -15.45
C ALA A 295 -1.89 0.98 -15.84
N ARG A 296 -1.61 1.87 -14.91
CA ARG A 296 -0.74 3.02 -15.13
C ARG A 296 0.72 2.61 -15.37
N THR A 297 1.17 1.54 -14.73
CA THR A 297 2.48 0.93 -15.00
C THR A 297 2.55 0.35 -16.41
N ALA A 298 1.51 -0.36 -16.86
CA ALA A 298 1.46 -0.92 -18.22
C ALA A 298 1.57 0.17 -19.31
N LEU A 299 0.90 1.32 -19.14
CA LEU A 299 1.04 2.46 -20.04
C LEU A 299 2.49 2.94 -20.10
N ARG A 300 3.14 3.13 -18.94
CA ARG A 300 4.54 3.59 -18.84
C ARG A 300 5.54 2.61 -19.43
N LEU A 301 5.22 1.32 -19.42
CA LEU A 301 6.03 0.28 -20.08
C LEU A 301 5.82 0.24 -21.59
N GLY A 302 4.93 1.07 -22.16
CA GLY A 302 4.74 1.25 -23.59
C GLY A 302 3.53 0.51 -24.17
N ALA A 303 2.56 0.09 -23.38
CA ALA A 303 1.32 -0.46 -23.91
C ALA A 303 0.55 0.58 -24.72
N GLU A 304 0.08 0.17 -25.92
CA GLU A 304 -0.70 1.04 -26.82
C GLU A 304 -2.12 1.28 -26.29
N LYS A 305 -2.67 0.25 -25.62
CA LYS A 305 -4.01 0.30 -25.06
C LYS A 305 -4.06 -0.48 -23.74
N VAL A 306 -4.61 0.16 -22.72
CA VAL A 306 -4.80 -0.46 -21.41
C VAL A 306 -6.26 -0.36 -21.00
N TYR A 307 -6.81 -1.49 -20.55
CA TYR A 307 -8.18 -1.60 -20.06
C TYR A 307 -8.19 -1.93 -18.57
N ILE A 308 -9.02 -1.23 -17.79
CA ILE A 308 -9.50 -1.71 -16.50
C ILE A 308 -10.79 -2.49 -16.75
N VAL A 309 -10.80 -3.77 -16.40
CA VAL A 309 -11.99 -4.62 -16.49
C VAL A 309 -12.54 -4.86 -15.08
N TYR A 310 -13.71 -4.30 -14.80
CA TYR A 310 -14.30 -4.34 -13.48
C TYR A 310 -15.80 -4.70 -13.52
N ARG A 311 -16.20 -5.63 -12.66
CA ARG A 311 -17.55 -6.22 -12.66
C ARG A 311 -18.65 -5.33 -12.07
N ARG A 312 -18.32 -4.14 -11.53
CA ARG A 312 -19.27 -3.17 -11.00
C ARG A 312 -19.13 -1.81 -11.69
N SER A 313 -19.85 -0.81 -11.20
CA SER A 313 -19.83 0.55 -11.73
C SER A 313 -18.65 1.39 -11.22
N LEU A 314 -18.53 2.60 -11.74
CA LEU A 314 -17.50 3.58 -11.33
C LEU A 314 -17.64 3.99 -9.85
N GLU A 315 -18.88 4.10 -9.37
CA GLU A 315 -19.18 4.53 -8.00
C GLU A 315 -18.72 3.50 -6.96
N GLU A 316 -18.61 2.25 -7.36
CA GLU A 316 -18.25 1.12 -6.49
C GLU A 316 -16.77 0.74 -6.60
N LEU A 317 -15.96 1.51 -7.33
CA LEU A 317 -14.52 1.31 -7.37
C LEU A 317 -13.91 1.56 -5.98
N PRO A 318 -13.20 0.58 -5.40
CA PRO A 318 -12.58 0.75 -4.09
C PRO A 318 -11.25 1.51 -4.15
N ALA A 319 -10.76 1.86 -5.35
CA ALA A 319 -9.55 2.66 -5.51
C ALA A 319 -9.76 4.11 -5.03
N ARG A 320 -8.68 4.77 -4.63
CA ARG A 320 -8.68 6.20 -4.35
C ARG A 320 -9.18 6.97 -5.58
N ARG A 321 -10.04 7.96 -5.35
CA ARG A 321 -10.62 8.77 -6.42
C ARG A 321 -9.54 9.44 -7.27
N GLU A 322 -8.52 10.02 -6.64
CA GLU A 322 -7.40 10.66 -7.32
C GLU A 322 -6.66 9.68 -8.26
N GLU A 323 -6.48 8.41 -7.87
CA GLU A 323 -5.81 7.40 -8.70
C GLU A 323 -6.67 6.96 -9.88
N VAL A 324 -7.99 6.92 -9.70
CA VAL A 324 -8.95 6.66 -10.80
C VAL A 324 -8.93 7.82 -11.79
N GLU A 325 -8.99 9.06 -11.32
CA GLU A 325 -8.91 10.27 -12.15
C GLU A 325 -7.60 10.30 -12.94
N HIS A 326 -6.47 10.07 -12.28
CA HIS A 326 -5.17 10.01 -12.95
C HIS A 326 -5.09 8.91 -14.01
N ALA A 327 -5.64 7.72 -13.76
CA ALA A 327 -5.68 6.65 -14.74
C ALA A 327 -6.51 7.03 -15.98
N MET A 328 -7.66 7.69 -15.79
CA MET A 328 -8.51 8.18 -16.88
C MET A 328 -7.81 9.27 -17.70
N GLU A 329 -7.19 10.23 -17.03
CA GLU A 329 -6.43 11.33 -17.68
C GLU A 329 -5.24 10.80 -18.49
N GLU A 330 -4.61 9.73 -18.03
CA GLU A 330 -3.48 9.05 -18.72
C GLU A 330 -3.95 8.16 -19.87
N GLY A 331 -5.25 7.98 -20.08
CA GLY A 331 -5.84 7.29 -21.24
C GLY A 331 -6.17 5.81 -21.00
N VAL A 332 -6.26 5.36 -19.73
CA VAL A 332 -6.78 4.02 -19.41
C VAL A 332 -8.28 3.94 -19.74
N ASP A 333 -8.69 2.91 -20.45
CA ASP A 333 -10.08 2.64 -20.86
C ASP A 333 -10.79 1.78 -19.79
N PHE A 334 -11.82 2.31 -19.16
CA PHE A 334 -12.56 1.63 -18.11
C PHE A 334 -13.72 0.79 -18.69
N ARG A 335 -13.57 -0.52 -18.72
CA ARG A 335 -14.59 -1.51 -19.08
C ARG A 335 -15.34 -1.96 -17.83
N LEU A 336 -16.22 -1.07 -17.36
CA LEU A 336 -17.06 -1.31 -16.18
C LEU A 336 -18.23 -2.22 -16.51
N LEU A 337 -18.81 -2.87 -15.50
CA LEU A 337 -19.89 -3.86 -15.65
C LEU A 337 -19.50 -4.99 -16.61
N ASN A 338 -18.26 -5.43 -16.55
CA ASN A 338 -17.74 -6.55 -17.32
C ASN A 338 -16.95 -7.50 -16.42
N ASN A 339 -17.16 -8.80 -16.59
CA ASN A 339 -16.46 -9.83 -15.84
C ASN A 339 -15.81 -10.84 -16.80
N PRO A 340 -14.51 -11.11 -16.66
CA PRO A 340 -13.86 -12.18 -17.43
C PRO A 340 -14.40 -13.55 -17.07
N ILE A 341 -14.55 -14.41 -18.07
CA ILE A 341 -15.01 -15.80 -17.93
C ILE A 341 -14.03 -16.80 -18.53
N GLU A 342 -13.13 -16.37 -19.41
CA GLU A 342 -12.09 -17.20 -20.03
C GLU A 342 -10.99 -16.30 -20.60
N ILE A 343 -9.74 -16.72 -20.51
CA ILE A 343 -8.61 -16.12 -21.23
C ILE A 343 -8.28 -17.02 -22.42
N LEU A 344 -8.29 -16.44 -23.63
CA LEU A 344 -8.10 -17.16 -24.88
C LEU A 344 -6.63 -17.20 -25.25
N GLY A 345 -6.16 -18.41 -25.58
CA GLY A 345 -4.78 -18.61 -26.02
C GLY A 345 -4.68 -18.70 -27.54
N TYR A 346 -3.57 -18.19 -28.08
CA TYR A 346 -3.21 -18.44 -29.48
C TYR A 346 -2.78 -19.91 -29.65
N SER A 347 -3.24 -20.54 -30.69
CA SER A 347 -2.85 -21.88 -31.10
C SER A 347 -2.80 -21.97 -32.62
N ASN A 348 -1.64 -22.38 -33.16
CA ASN A 348 -1.50 -22.69 -34.56
C ASN A 348 -1.56 -24.22 -34.73
N PRO A 349 -2.66 -24.80 -35.26
CA PRO A 349 -2.81 -26.25 -35.42
C PRO A 349 -1.86 -26.81 -36.47
N ASP A 350 -1.45 -26.00 -37.45
CA ASP A 350 -0.60 -26.43 -38.58
C ASP A 350 0.89 -26.37 -38.22
N ASP A 351 1.27 -25.58 -37.22
CA ASP A 351 2.64 -25.50 -36.73
C ASP A 351 2.72 -25.52 -35.19
N ARG A 352 2.95 -26.70 -34.63
CA ARG A 352 3.14 -26.87 -33.18
C ARG A 352 4.33 -26.15 -32.59
N ARG A 353 5.28 -25.71 -33.42
CA ARG A 353 6.49 -24.97 -33.02
C ARG A 353 6.32 -23.45 -33.14
N ASP A 354 5.15 -22.97 -33.56
CA ASP A 354 4.87 -21.54 -33.61
C ASP A 354 5.17 -20.93 -32.22
N PRO A 355 6.11 -20.00 -32.11
CA PRO A 355 6.51 -19.44 -30.80
C PRO A 355 5.38 -18.69 -30.09
N ARG A 356 4.31 -18.32 -30.78
CA ARG A 356 3.13 -17.67 -30.23
C ARG A 356 2.18 -18.65 -29.53
N ASN A 357 2.34 -19.97 -29.74
CA ASN A 357 1.47 -20.97 -29.12
C ASN A 357 1.52 -20.86 -27.58
N GLY A 358 0.36 -20.78 -26.97
CA GLY A 358 0.18 -20.64 -25.53
C GLY A 358 0.29 -19.22 -25.00
N PHE A 359 0.44 -18.20 -25.87
CA PHE A 359 0.31 -16.79 -25.47
C PHE A 359 -1.14 -16.35 -25.48
N VAL A 360 -1.46 -15.33 -24.66
CA VAL A 360 -2.76 -14.67 -24.66
C VAL A 360 -3.06 -14.08 -26.05
N ALA A 361 -4.27 -14.32 -26.53
CA ALA A 361 -4.79 -13.78 -27.79
C ALA A 361 -6.10 -13.00 -27.62
N GLY A 362 -6.68 -13.05 -26.43
CA GLY A 362 -7.91 -12.33 -26.10
C GLY A 362 -8.45 -12.73 -24.74
N MET A 363 -9.46 -12.02 -24.28
CA MET A 363 -10.17 -12.33 -23.04
C MET A 363 -11.68 -12.30 -23.29
N LYS A 364 -12.36 -13.42 -23.04
CA LYS A 364 -13.80 -13.52 -23.12
C LYS A 364 -14.42 -12.98 -21.85
N CYS A 365 -15.28 -11.98 -22.01
CA CYS A 365 -15.99 -11.31 -20.91
C CYS A 365 -17.51 -11.49 -21.07
N ILE A 366 -18.23 -11.37 -19.97
CA ILE A 366 -19.69 -11.26 -19.92
C ILE A 366 -20.06 -9.90 -19.33
N LYS A 367 -21.13 -9.29 -19.85
CA LYS A 367 -21.67 -8.04 -19.28
C LYS A 367 -22.37 -8.32 -17.96
N MET A 368 -22.33 -7.35 -17.07
CA MET A 368 -22.93 -7.42 -15.74
C MET A 368 -24.00 -6.34 -15.57
N GLU A 369 -24.96 -6.60 -14.74
CA GLU A 369 -25.86 -5.60 -14.16
C GLU A 369 -25.71 -5.59 -12.63
N LEU A 370 -26.14 -4.49 -12.01
CA LEU A 370 -26.11 -4.35 -10.56
C LEU A 370 -27.46 -4.77 -9.98
N GLY A 371 -27.44 -5.75 -9.08
CA GLY A 371 -28.57 -6.15 -8.26
C GLY A 371 -28.70 -5.28 -7.01
N GLU A 372 -29.56 -5.71 -6.09
CA GLU A 372 -29.79 -5.03 -4.82
C GLU A 372 -28.50 -4.92 -3.97
N PRO A 373 -28.33 -3.84 -3.21
CA PRO A 373 -27.18 -3.67 -2.33
C PRO A 373 -27.19 -4.68 -1.17
N ASP A 374 -26.02 -5.17 -0.80
CA ASP A 374 -25.80 -5.98 0.40
C ASP A 374 -25.92 -5.12 1.69
N GLU A 375 -25.81 -5.77 2.88
CA GLU A 375 -25.86 -5.10 4.20
C GLU A 375 -24.81 -3.98 4.36
N LYS A 376 -23.76 -3.97 3.52
CA LYS A 376 -22.72 -2.94 3.47
C LYS A 376 -22.97 -1.90 2.39
N GLY A 377 -24.15 -1.91 1.75
CA GLY A 377 -24.52 -0.98 0.68
C GLY A 377 -23.85 -1.26 -0.66
N ARG A 378 -23.22 -2.44 -0.88
CA ARG A 378 -22.56 -2.77 -2.14
C ARG A 378 -23.47 -3.63 -3.01
N CYS A 379 -23.72 -3.17 -4.24
CA CYS A 379 -24.55 -3.89 -5.20
C CYS A 379 -23.88 -5.17 -5.68
N ARG A 380 -24.63 -6.26 -5.73
CA ARG A 380 -24.14 -7.55 -6.24
C ARG A 380 -24.08 -7.52 -7.76
N PRO A 381 -22.94 -7.82 -8.39
CA PRO A 381 -22.87 -7.93 -9.86
C PRO A 381 -23.56 -9.22 -10.31
N ILE A 382 -24.47 -9.12 -11.28
CA ILE A 382 -25.25 -10.22 -11.85
C ILE A 382 -24.87 -10.34 -13.33
N PRO A 383 -24.49 -11.53 -13.84
CA PRO A 383 -24.19 -11.71 -15.25
C PRO A 383 -25.45 -11.63 -16.11
N ILE A 384 -25.34 -10.97 -17.26
CA ILE A 384 -26.39 -10.90 -18.29
C ILE A 384 -26.13 -12.04 -19.26
N GLU A 385 -26.96 -13.08 -19.23
CA GLU A 385 -26.83 -14.24 -20.10
C GLU A 385 -26.89 -13.86 -21.59
N GLY A 386 -26.03 -14.49 -22.41
CA GLY A 386 -25.96 -14.24 -23.85
C GLY A 386 -25.27 -12.92 -24.24
N SER A 387 -24.64 -12.23 -23.30
CA SER A 387 -23.94 -10.97 -23.54
C SER A 387 -22.40 -11.11 -23.65
N GLU A 388 -21.94 -12.34 -23.87
CA GLU A 388 -20.52 -12.64 -23.98
C GLU A 388 -19.89 -11.95 -25.19
N PHE A 389 -18.66 -11.45 -25.00
CA PHE A 389 -17.87 -10.85 -26.07
C PHE A 389 -16.38 -11.10 -25.82
N VAL A 390 -15.58 -10.91 -26.85
CA VAL A 390 -14.12 -11.03 -26.76
C VAL A 390 -13.51 -9.63 -26.75
N LEU A 391 -12.68 -9.37 -25.73
CA LEU A 391 -11.80 -8.23 -25.68
C LEU A 391 -10.44 -8.63 -26.24
N GLU A 392 -10.00 -7.96 -27.30
CA GLU A 392 -8.70 -8.21 -27.92
C GLU A 392 -7.58 -7.69 -27.05
N VAL A 393 -6.83 -8.59 -26.44
CA VAL A 393 -5.68 -8.30 -25.58
C VAL A 393 -4.61 -9.37 -25.76
N ASP A 394 -3.36 -9.00 -25.52
CA ASP A 394 -2.20 -9.90 -25.55
C ASP A 394 -1.59 -10.12 -24.16
N THR A 395 -2.04 -9.35 -23.18
CA THR A 395 -1.58 -9.43 -21.79
C THR A 395 -2.75 -9.22 -20.82
N VAL A 396 -2.81 -10.04 -19.78
CA VAL A 396 -3.81 -9.94 -18.71
C VAL A 396 -3.11 -9.85 -17.36
N VAL A 397 -3.46 -8.82 -16.58
CA VAL A 397 -2.96 -8.62 -15.22
C VAL A 397 -4.12 -8.78 -14.23
N ILE A 398 -4.03 -9.78 -13.36
CA ILE A 398 -5.09 -10.13 -12.40
C ILE A 398 -4.84 -9.37 -11.09
N ALA A 399 -5.73 -8.44 -10.74
CA ALA A 399 -5.63 -7.52 -9.61
C ALA A 399 -6.85 -7.62 -8.67
N ILE A 400 -7.25 -8.85 -8.32
CA ILE A 400 -8.46 -9.13 -7.52
C ILE A 400 -8.19 -9.35 -6.03
N GLY A 401 -7.03 -8.93 -5.56
CA GLY A 401 -6.62 -9.02 -4.16
C GLY A 401 -5.63 -10.14 -3.88
N THR A 402 -5.20 -10.18 -2.64
CA THR A 402 -4.16 -11.08 -2.13
C THR A 402 -4.56 -11.70 -0.81
N SER A 403 -3.89 -12.79 -0.44
CA SER A 403 -4.08 -13.51 0.82
C SER A 403 -2.75 -13.63 1.56
N PRO A 404 -2.76 -13.82 2.90
CA PRO A 404 -1.56 -14.11 3.67
C PRO A 404 -0.85 -15.38 3.20
N ASN A 405 0.49 -15.36 3.18
CA ASN A 405 1.28 -16.54 2.83
C ASN A 405 1.18 -17.58 3.96
N PRO A 406 0.84 -18.84 3.68
CA PRO A 406 0.69 -19.89 4.69
C PRO A 406 2.01 -20.36 5.33
N LEU A 407 3.17 -19.87 4.87
CA LEU A 407 4.48 -20.34 5.33
C LEU A 407 4.62 -20.23 6.85
N ILE A 408 4.36 -19.06 7.43
CA ILE A 408 4.50 -18.83 8.88
C ILE A 408 3.59 -19.77 9.67
N LYS A 409 2.31 -19.90 9.26
CA LYS A 409 1.38 -20.85 9.89
C LYS A 409 1.91 -22.30 9.84
N ASN A 410 2.40 -22.72 8.67
CA ASN A 410 2.81 -24.12 8.45
C ASN A 410 4.10 -24.49 9.19
N THR A 411 4.91 -23.49 9.58
CA THR A 411 6.20 -23.67 10.27
C THR A 411 6.17 -23.23 11.72
N THR A 412 5.02 -22.84 12.26
CA THR A 412 4.88 -22.35 13.64
C THR A 412 3.76 -23.10 14.34
N ALA A 413 4.13 -24.08 15.16
CA ALA A 413 3.18 -24.87 15.93
C ALA A 413 2.40 -23.97 16.92
N GLY A 414 1.10 -24.23 17.07
CA GLY A 414 0.23 -23.49 17.98
C GLY A 414 -0.23 -22.10 17.51
N LEU A 415 0.16 -21.68 16.30
CA LEU A 415 -0.34 -20.43 15.71
C LEU A 415 -1.68 -20.66 14.99
N ASN A 416 -2.74 -20.05 15.48
CA ASN A 416 -4.09 -20.18 14.93
C ASN A 416 -4.32 -19.16 13.78
N VAL A 417 -5.02 -19.62 12.73
CA VAL A 417 -5.44 -18.78 11.61
C VAL A 417 -6.92 -19.00 11.29
N ASN A 418 -7.54 -17.99 10.67
CA ASN A 418 -8.91 -18.07 10.19
C ASN A 418 -9.00 -18.83 8.84
N GLN A 419 -10.23 -19.04 8.35
CA GLN A 419 -10.48 -19.75 7.08
C GLN A 419 -9.80 -19.12 5.85
N ARG A 420 -9.46 -17.82 5.90
CA ARG A 420 -8.79 -17.08 4.82
C ARG A 420 -7.27 -17.03 4.99
N GLY A 421 -6.73 -17.73 5.99
CA GLY A 421 -5.30 -17.78 6.27
C GLY A 421 -4.76 -16.60 7.10
N GLY A 422 -5.61 -15.65 7.51
CA GLY A 422 -5.23 -14.55 8.40
C GLY A 422 -4.96 -15.04 9.82
N ILE A 423 -3.89 -14.55 10.45
CA ILE A 423 -3.54 -14.90 11.82
C ILE A 423 -4.62 -14.38 12.77
N ILE A 424 -5.09 -15.25 13.68
CA ILE A 424 -6.06 -14.86 14.68
C ILE A 424 -5.34 -14.15 15.83
N VAL A 425 -5.78 -12.93 16.13
CA VAL A 425 -5.23 -12.11 17.21
C VAL A 425 -6.32 -11.53 18.09
N GLU A 426 -5.94 -11.08 19.26
CA GLU A 426 -6.74 -10.17 20.06
C GLU A 426 -6.66 -8.76 19.45
N ASP A 427 -7.79 -8.19 19.03
CA ASP A 427 -7.85 -6.95 18.23
C ASP A 427 -7.14 -5.75 18.88
N ALA A 428 -7.21 -5.63 20.21
CA ALA A 428 -6.65 -4.49 20.93
C ALA A 428 -5.11 -4.54 21.06
N THR A 429 -4.52 -5.74 21.03
CA THR A 429 -3.11 -5.97 21.38
C THR A 429 -2.29 -6.62 20.28
N GLY A 430 -2.95 -7.23 19.30
CA GLY A 430 -2.28 -8.06 18.29
C GLY A 430 -1.72 -9.38 18.85
N LYS A 431 -2.04 -9.76 20.10
CA LYS A 431 -1.56 -11.00 20.73
C LYS A 431 -2.15 -12.21 20.00
N THR A 432 -1.31 -13.16 19.62
CA THR A 432 -1.73 -14.40 18.94
C THR A 432 -2.05 -15.52 19.96
N SER A 433 -2.44 -16.68 19.44
CA SER A 433 -2.62 -17.91 20.26
C SER A 433 -1.30 -18.44 20.85
N ARG A 434 -0.16 -17.91 20.42
CA ARG A 434 1.16 -18.33 20.89
C ARG A 434 1.75 -17.28 21.82
N ASP A 435 2.27 -17.70 22.96
CA ASP A 435 2.85 -16.78 23.96
C ASP A 435 4.04 -16.02 23.38
N ALA A 436 4.20 -14.76 23.78
CA ALA A 436 5.22 -13.82 23.31
C ALA A 436 5.21 -13.56 21.78
N VAL A 437 4.18 -14.01 21.05
CA VAL A 437 4.04 -13.80 19.60
C VAL A 437 2.84 -12.90 19.32
N PHE A 438 3.10 -11.81 18.61
CA PHE A 438 2.13 -10.78 18.21
C PHE A 438 2.06 -10.71 16.69
N ALA A 439 0.96 -10.24 16.14
CA ALA A 439 0.83 -10.06 14.70
C ALA A 439 -0.05 -8.84 14.37
N GLY A 440 0.16 -8.28 13.19
CA GLY A 440 -0.64 -7.14 12.73
C GLY A 440 -0.51 -6.85 11.24
N GLY A 441 -1.31 -5.90 10.75
CA GLY A 441 -1.40 -5.55 9.35
C GLY A 441 -2.07 -6.64 8.52
N ASP A 442 -1.73 -6.68 7.23
CA ASP A 442 -2.42 -7.55 6.26
C ASP A 442 -2.22 -9.05 6.53
N ALA A 443 -1.25 -9.44 7.35
CA ALA A 443 -1.10 -10.82 7.83
C ALA A 443 -2.28 -11.29 8.70
N VAL A 444 -3.02 -10.34 9.27
CA VAL A 444 -4.19 -10.55 10.13
C VAL A 444 -5.49 -10.27 9.37
N THR A 445 -5.60 -9.08 8.78
CA THR A 445 -6.85 -8.57 8.20
C THR A 445 -7.05 -8.93 6.73
N GLY A 446 -6.01 -9.40 6.04
CA GLY A 446 -5.93 -9.36 4.59
C GLY A 446 -5.56 -7.96 4.10
N ALA A 447 -5.45 -7.79 2.77
CA ALA A 447 -4.99 -6.54 2.17
C ALA A 447 -5.88 -5.34 2.57
N ALA A 448 -5.25 -4.31 3.17
CA ALA A 448 -5.89 -3.09 3.63
C ALA A 448 -5.06 -1.85 3.22
N THR A 449 -4.95 -0.85 4.08
CA THR A 449 -4.18 0.38 3.80
C THR A 449 -2.88 0.42 4.56
N VAL A 450 -1.90 1.17 4.04
CA VAL A 450 -0.60 1.39 4.69
C VAL A 450 -0.79 1.88 6.14
N ILE A 451 -1.62 2.91 6.33
CA ILE A 451 -1.84 3.51 7.65
C ILE A 451 -2.57 2.58 8.63
N SER A 452 -3.48 1.72 8.14
CA SER A 452 -4.14 0.71 8.98
C SER A 452 -3.15 -0.35 9.46
N ALA A 453 -2.24 -0.77 8.58
CA ALA A 453 -1.16 -1.67 8.94
C ALA A 453 -0.19 -1.05 9.96
N MET A 454 0.13 0.25 9.81
CA MET A 454 0.89 1.01 10.79
C MET A 454 0.19 1.05 12.15
N GLY A 455 -1.12 1.32 12.18
CA GLY A 455 -1.92 1.30 13.40
C GLY A 455 -1.85 -0.03 14.14
N ALA A 456 -1.94 -1.15 13.40
CA ALA A 456 -1.80 -2.49 13.98
C ALA A 456 -0.39 -2.73 14.55
N GLY A 457 0.67 -2.29 13.85
CA GLY A 457 2.05 -2.34 14.33
C GLY A 457 2.25 -1.55 15.63
N LYS A 458 1.60 -0.40 15.73
CA LYS A 458 1.61 0.50 16.90
C LYS A 458 0.94 -0.14 18.12
N HIS A 459 -0.24 -0.75 17.93
CA HIS A 459 -0.94 -1.47 19.00
C HIS A 459 -0.11 -2.65 19.50
N ALA A 460 0.49 -3.42 18.60
CA ALA A 460 1.36 -4.53 18.96
C ALA A 460 2.62 -4.07 19.68
N ALA A 461 3.26 -2.98 19.26
CA ALA A 461 4.43 -2.42 19.95
C ALA A 461 4.11 -2.03 21.40
N LYS A 462 2.95 -1.40 21.62
CA LYS A 462 2.48 -1.08 22.96
C LYS A 462 2.26 -2.35 23.81
N ALA A 463 1.60 -3.37 23.23
CA ALA A 463 1.33 -4.61 23.93
C ALA A 463 2.62 -5.43 24.23
N ILE A 464 3.60 -5.40 23.33
CA ILE A 464 4.93 -6.00 23.56
C ILE A 464 5.65 -5.27 24.71
N ASP A 465 5.60 -3.93 24.74
CA ASP A 465 6.18 -3.12 25.81
C ASP A 465 5.54 -3.47 27.18
N GLU A 466 4.20 -3.54 27.26
CA GLU A 466 3.48 -3.95 28.46
C GLU A 466 3.83 -5.39 28.88
N TYR A 467 3.95 -6.32 27.92
CA TYR A 467 4.31 -7.71 28.18
C TYR A 467 5.73 -7.87 28.74
N LEU A 468 6.72 -7.16 28.20
CA LEU A 468 8.11 -7.26 28.64
C LEU A 468 8.40 -6.43 29.88
N SER A 469 7.75 -5.29 30.08
CA SER A 469 7.88 -4.47 31.30
C SER A 469 7.31 -5.13 32.55
N GLY A 470 6.45 -6.16 32.38
CA GLY A 470 5.87 -6.93 33.47
C GLY A 470 6.70 -8.17 33.87
N LYS A 471 7.83 -8.41 33.21
CA LYS A 471 8.79 -9.49 33.48
C LYS A 471 9.97 -8.97 34.31
#